data_cb1a5ebc367eba12ecc8e761543835af
#
_entry.id   cb1a5ebc367eba12ecc8e761543835af
#
_cell.length_a   1.000
_cell.length_b   1.000
_cell.length_c   1.000
_cell.angle_alpha   90.00
_cell.angle_beta   90.00
_cell.angle_gamma   90.00
#
_symmetry.space_group_name_H-M   'P 1'
#
loop_
_entity.id
_entity.type
_entity.pdbx_description
1 polymer ?
#
loop_
_entity_poly.entity_id
_entity_poly.type
_entity_poly.pdbx_seq_one_letter_code
_entity_poly.pdbx_strand_id
1 'polypeptide(L)'
;MLHTLKTKSPGRNQPRSAAWGKRLSLLFVLIAGTAFAQNWEGEGKMVGKFAPDLAPVAARAQSAAASETVQVIVQYSQVHQSEQEGRALGLGARLNRRIHVVKSIALTIPVRALPALEADPEVVSVNVDHPMKELDDTTDVATGVPTAWNAGYNGKGIGVAVIDSGINGSLPDLWNSNQTHSRVVYHQDFTGTATSNSSGAQYDLYGHGTHVAGIIGGNGYLSGGNYIGVAPAVNLVDLRALDLNGVGTDSTVIAAIEQAIALQNTYNIQVINLSLGRGIFVSYTQDPLCQAVEAAWKAGIVVVVAAGNYGRVGINGSNGFGTITAPGNDPYVITVGATKSNGSTSQSAETVASFSSKGPTTYDHVVKPDIMAPGNDIVSLAAPGATLENLFPGELVNGSDGNNDYFTLSGTSMATPAVVGAVALMMQQNVNLTPDQVKARLMKTAYKVFPTSTVAWVPHLQQNFTGFYDLFSVGSGLLNMQTAIANTDLAPATVGAALSPSVVYNPSTGTVSLVEGNGSVAAGSVVWGASVVWGASVVWGANVTGSSVVWGAALPWNDNLLGAFSVVWGSSTGTATQATSVVWGAAVSSTDGAFSDAGDDEQ
;
A
#
# COMPACT_ATOMS: atom_id res chain seq x y z
N MET A 1 -29.49 -32.89 -60.32
CA MET A 1 -30.85 -32.36 -60.59
C MET A 1 -31.24 -31.53 -59.39
N LEU A 2 -31.15 -30.22 -59.52
CA LEU A 2 -32.24 -29.21 -59.50
C LEU A 2 -33.08 -29.26 -58.22
N HIS A 3 -33.28 -28.23 -57.42
CA HIS A 3 -33.56 -26.82 -57.72
C HIS A 3 -33.32 -25.92 -56.44
N THR A 4 -32.84 -24.75 -56.72
CA THR A 4 -32.83 -23.52 -55.85
C THR A 4 -34.25 -23.04 -55.54
N LEU A 5 -34.47 -22.49 -54.35
CA LEU A 5 -35.39 -21.37 -54.17
C LEU A 5 -34.96 -20.50 -52.99
N LYS A 6 -34.71 -19.22 -53.28
CA LYS A 6 -34.54 -18.09 -52.35
C LYS A 6 -35.89 -17.68 -51.75
N THR A 7 -35.94 -17.40 -50.45
CA THR A 7 -36.99 -16.51 -49.93
C THR A 7 -36.37 -15.49 -48.96
N LYS A 8 -36.69 -14.23 -49.22
CA LYS A 8 -36.36 -13.04 -48.42
C LYS A 8 -37.15 -13.06 -47.12
N SER A 9 -36.50 -12.68 -46.00
CA SER A 9 -37.17 -12.28 -44.77
C SER A 9 -37.22 -10.76 -44.62
N PRO A 10 -38.29 -10.19 -44.05
CA PRO A 10 -38.44 -8.75 -43.87
C PRO A 10 -37.78 -8.26 -42.58
N GLY A 11 -37.26 -7.04 -42.63
CA GLY A 11 -36.59 -6.34 -41.52
C GLY A 11 -37.49 -6.10 -40.31
N ARG A 12 -36.89 -6.15 -39.14
CA ARG A 12 -37.45 -5.63 -37.90
C ARG A 12 -36.59 -4.47 -37.40
N ASN A 13 -37.26 -3.30 -37.31
CA ASN A 13 -36.78 -2.09 -36.67
C ASN A 13 -36.42 -2.36 -35.22
N GLN A 14 -35.19 -1.98 -34.83
CA GLN A 14 -34.84 -1.78 -33.43
C GLN A 14 -35.05 -0.30 -33.07
N PRO A 15 -35.60 0.00 -31.89
CA PRO A 15 -35.69 1.37 -31.42
C PRO A 15 -34.34 1.86 -30.88
N ARG A 16 -33.92 3.02 -31.37
CA ARG A 16 -32.83 3.80 -30.77
C ARG A 16 -33.29 4.28 -29.39
N SER A 17 -32.63 3.82 -28.30
CA SER A 17 -32.80 4.40 -26.99
C SER A 17 -31.43 4.81 -26.41
N ALA A 18 -31.30 6.12 -26.25
CA ALA A 18 -30.62 6.85 -25.20
C ALA A 18 -29.18 6.49 -24.83
N ALA A 19 -28.24 7.02 -25.58
CA ALA A 19 -26.87 7.30 -25.12
C ALA A 19 -26.82 8.65 -24.39
N TRP A 20 -27.25 8.69 -23.12
CA TRP A 20 -27.16 9.92 -22.29
C TRP A 20 -26.87 9.58 -20.82
N GLY A 21 -25.81 8.83 -20.53
CA GLY A 21 -25.43 8.47 -19.18
C GLY A 21 -23.92 8.40 -18.92
N LYS A 22 -23.09 8.46 -19.95
CA LYS A 22 -21.63 8.22 -19.80
C LYS A 22 -20.72 9.43 -19.92
N ARG A 23 -21.23 10.65 -19.82
CA ARG A 23 -20.40 11.90 -19.97
C ARG A 23 -20.15 12.70 -18.71
N LEU A 24 -20.64 12.29 -17.54
CA LEU A 24 -20.38 13.04 -16.29
C LEU A 24 -19.29 12.45 -15.40
N SER A 25 -18.92 11.19 -15.55
CA SER A 25 -17.88 10.56 -14.72
C SER A 25 -16.45 10.81 -15.21
N LEU A 26 -16.27 11.18 -16.49
CA LEU A 26 -14.93 11.44 -17.05
C LEU A 26 -14.33 12.79 -16.70
N LEU A 27 -15.11 13.74 -16.16
CA LEU A 27 -14.60 15.11 -15.91
C LEU A 27 -13.90 15.24 -14.55
N PHE A 28 -14.12 14.31 -13.62
CA PHE A 28 -13.45 14.33 -12.30
C PHE A 28 -12.08 13.63 -12.32
N VAL A 29 -11.87 12.66 -13.20
CA VAL A 29 -10.59 11.94 -13.33
C VAL A 29 -9.53 12.81 -14.03
N LEU A 30 -9.92 13.70 -14.95
CA LEU A 30 -8.96 14.57 -15.66
C LEU A 30 -8.37 15.69 -14.79
N ILE A 31 -9.04 16.09 -13.70
CA ILE A 31 -8.50 17.14 -12.80
C ILE A 31 -7.48 16.59 -11.82
N ALA A 32 -7.59 15.30 -11.42
CA ALA A 32 -6.57 14.66 -10.58
C ALA A 32 -5.29 14.34 -11.37
N GLY A 33 -5.41 13.92 -12.63
CA GLY A 33 -4.25 13.57 -13.46
C GLY A 33 -3.37 14.76 -13.89
N THR A 34 -3.96 15.96 -14.05
CA THR A 34 -3.20 17.18 -14.41
C THR A 34 -2.56 17.85 -13.19
N ALA A 35 -3.03 17.60 -11.97
CA ALA A 35 -2.39 18.11 -10.75
C ALA A 35 -1.07 17.37 -10.42
N PHE A 36 -0.87 16.15 -10.92
CA PHE A 36 0.38 15.40 -10.73
C PHE A 36 1.59 15.98 -11.51
N ALA A 37 1.36 16.80 -12.54
CA ALA A 37 2.44 17.28 -13.41
C ALA A 37 2.85 18.74 -13.17
N GLN A 38 2.15 19.49 -12.32
CA GLN A 38 2.45 20.90 -12.09
C GLN A 38 2.78 21.15 -10.62
N ASN A 39 4.02 21.44 -10.32
CA ASN A 39 4.63 21.94 -9.08
C ASN A 39 5.33 20.90 -8.19
N TRP A 40 6.43 20.36 -8.68
CA TRP A 40 7.42 19.63 -7.87
C TRP A 40 8.43 20.56 -7.14
N GLU A 41 8.25 21.86 -7.19
CA GLU A 41 9.14 22.83 -6.52
C GLU A 41 8.71 23.20 -5.09
N GLY A 42 7.61 22.64 -4.57
CA GLY A 42 7.24 22.77 -3.17
C GLY A 42 7.83 21.64 -2.34
N GLU A 43 8.64 21.97 -1.33
CA GLU A 43 9.26 21.02 -0.38
C GLU A 43 8.26 20.22 0.49
N GLY A 44 7.02 19.97 0.03
CA GLY A 44 5.96 19.31 0.82
C GLY A 44 5.59 20.04 2.11
N LYS A 45 6.01 21.28 2.24
CA LYS A 45 5.76 22.11 3.42
C LYS A 45 4.39 22.77 3.35
N MET A 46 3.73 22.84 4.49
CA MET A 46 2.48 23.56 4.64
C MET A 46 2.63 25.03 4.21
N VAL A 47 1.62 25.56 3.53
CA VAL A 47 1.51 26.98 3.20
C VAL A 47 0.55 27.63 4.22
N GLY A 48 1.10 28.27 5.23
CA GLY A 48 0.31 28.62 6.41
C GLY A 48 -0.15 27.36 7.13
N LYS A 49 -1.47 27.17 7.25
CA LYS A 49 -2.07 25.94 7.82
C LYS A 49 -2.58 24.96 6.76
N PHE A 50 -2.43 25.27 5.47
CA PHE A 50 -2.93 24.46 4.37
C PHE A 50 -1.85 23.52 3.82
N ALA A 51 -2.25 22.28 3.52
CA ALA A 51 -1.43 21.37 2.72
C ALA A 51 -1.13 21.99 1.34
N PRO A 52 0.03 21.66 0.72
CA PRO A 52 0.47 22.28 -0.53
C PRO A 52 -0.54 22.18 -1.67
N ASP A 53 -1.29 21.10 -1.74
CA ASP A 53 -2.34 20.86 -2.75
C ASP A 53 -3.65 21.59 -2.44
N LEU A 54 -3.94 21.90 -1.17
CA LEU A 54 -5.08 22.71 -0.75
C LEU A 54 -4.80 24.23 -0.88
N ALA A 55 -3.55 24.65 -0.74
CA ALA A 55 -3.17 26.07 -0.75
C ALA A 55 -3.64 26.84 -2.01
N PRO A 56 -3.54 26.31 -3.25
CA PRO A 56 -4.08 26.98 -4.45
C PRO A 56 -5.59 27.12 -4.42
N VAL A 57 -6.32 26.17 -3.81
CA VAL A 57 -7.78 26.22 -3.64
C VAL A 57 -8.14 27.31 -2.65
N ALA A 58 -7.43 27.41 -1.53
CA ALA A 58 -7.61 28.45 -0.52
C ALA A 58 -7.28 29.84 -1.06
N ALA A 59 -6.24 30.00 -1.88
CA ALA A 59 -5.85 31.28 -2.48
C ALA A 59 -6.93 31.88 -3.38
N ARG A 60 -7.77 31.06 -4.01
CA ARG A 60 -8.90 31.52 -4.84
C ARG A 60 -10.25 31.60 -4.10
N ALA A 61 -10.26 31.44 -2.79
CA ALA A 61 -11.49 31.36 -1.98
C ALA A 61 -12.44 32.54 -2.20
N GLN A 62 -11.93 33.75 -2.38
CA GLN A 62 -12.73 34.96 -2.61
C GLN A 62 -13.46 34.95 -3.97
N SER A 63 -12.92 34.26 -4.98
CA SER A 63 -13.51 34.13 -6.32
C SER A 63 -14.32 32.83 -6.50
N ALA A 64 -14.35 31.97 -5.51
CA ALA A 64 -15.04 30.68 -5.57
C ALA A 64 -16.57 30.88 -5.60
N ALA A 65 -17.25 30.03 -6.40
CA ALA A 65 -18.70 30.03 -6.44
C ALA A 65 -19.29 29.66 -5.05
N ALA A 66 -20.48 30.23 -4.76
CA ALA A 66 -21.12 29.99 -3.44
C ALA A 66 -21.42 28.51 -3.16
N SER A 67 -21.60 27.70 -4.20
CA SER A 67 -21.87 26.26 -4.13
C SER A 67 -20.61 25.42 -4.20
N GLU A 68 -19.43 26.00 -4.43
CA GLU A 68 -18.18 25.25 -4.52
C GLU A 68 -17.73 24.81 -3.13
N THR A 69 -17.54 23.50 -2.97
CA THR A 69 -17.12 22.88 -1.71
C THR A 69 -15.90 22.02 -1.91
N VAL A 70 -15.17 21.77 -0.83
CA VAL A 70 -14.03 20.84 -0.77
C VAL A 70 -14.17 19.97 0.47
N GLN A 71 -13.71 18.70 0.38
CA GLN A 71 -13.61 17.79 1.53
C GLN A 71 -12.23 17.95 2.15
N VAL A 72 -12.20 18.19 3.45
CA VAL A 72 -10.95 18.45 4.20
C VAL A 72 -10.95 17.73 5.53
N ILE A 73 -9.74 17.38 6.00
CA ILE A 73 -9.45 16.95 7.36
C ILE A 73 -8.82 18.13 8.10
N VAL A 74 -9.49 18.64 9.12
CA VAL A 74 -9.03 19.76 9.95
C VAL A 74 -8.50 19.20 11.26
N GLN A 75 -7.19 19.38 11.51
CA GLN A 75 -6.54 19.00 12.78
C GLN A 75 -6.53 20.18 13.75
N TYR A 76 -6.74 19.87 15.03
CA TYR A 76 -6.77 20.82 16.12
C TYR A 76 -5.70 20.53 17.17
N SER A 77 -5.21 21.58 17.84
CA SER A 77 -4.25 21.46 18.95
C SER A 77 -4.84 20.73 20.17
N GLN A 78 -6.14 20.92 20.41
CA GLN A 78 -6.89 20.32 21.50
C GLN A 78 -8.14 19.58 20.99
N VAL A 79 -8.63 18.62 21.77
CA VAL A 79 -9.88 17.90 21.46
C VAL A 79 -11.04 18.56 22.20
N HIS A 80 -11.73 19.51 21.58
CA HIS A 80 -12.97 20.12 22.07
C HIS A 80 -14.05 20.02 20.99
N GLN A 81 -14.38 18.81 20.59
CA GLN A 81 -15.15 18.52 19.38
C GLN A 81 -16.44 19.31 19.19
N SER A 82 -17.25 19.50 20.22
CA SER A 82 -18.52 20.21 20.13
C SER A 82 -18.37 21.70 19.77
N GLU A 83 -17.35 22.38 20.28
CA GLU A 83 -17.10 23.78 19.98
C GLU A 83 -16.48 23.97 18.60
N GLN A 84 -15.54 23.11 18.24
CA GLN A 84 -14.88 23.08 16.94
C GLN A 84 -15.88 22.78 15.83
N GLU A 85 -16.76 21.80 16.03
CA GLU A 85 -17.87 21.52 15.13
C GLU A 85 -18.81 22.69 15.00
N GLY A 86 -19.21 23.31 16.12
CA GLY A 86 -20.07 24.48 16.11
C GLY A 86 -19.50 25.64 15.28
N ARG A 87 -18.18 25.90 15.38
CA ARG A 87 -17.50 26.89 14.55
C ARG A 87 -17.52 26.52 13.08
N ALA A 88 -17.18 25.26 12.76
CA ALA A 88 -17.18 24.77 11.37
C ALA A 88 -18.57 24.83 10.73
N LEU A 89 -19.61 24.39 11.46
CA LEU A 89 -21.01 24.47 11.00
C LEU A 89 -21.44 25.93 10.78
N GLY A 90 -21.00 26.85 11.64
CA GLY A 90 -21.21 28.30 11.47
C GLY A 90 -20.60 28.87 10.18
N LEU A 91 -19.56 28.23 9.65
CA LEU A 91 -18.95 28.57 8.35
C LEU A 91 -19.68 27.94 7.14
N GLY A 92 -20.76 27.21 7.39
CA GLY A 92 -21.52 26.49 6.36
C GLY A 92 -20.94 25.13 6.00
N ALA A 93 -20.03 24.61 6.80
CA ALA A 93 -19.50 23.27 6.61
C ALA A 93 -20.53 22.19 7.01
N ARG A 94 -20.38 20.99 6.45
CA ARG A 94 -21.07 19.79 6.89
C ARG A 94 -20.04 18.85 7.52
N LEU A 95 -20.33 18.34 8.73
CA LEU A 95 -19.53 17.34 9.38
C LEU A 95 -19.67 16.00 8.64
N ASN A 96 -18.58 15.45 8.19
CA ASN A 96 -18.53 14.11 7.57
C ASN A 96 -18.18 13.07 8.64
N ARG A 97 -17.12 13.34 9.45
CA ARG A 97 -16.62 12.37 10.44
C ARG A 97 -15.84 13.06 11.57
N ARG A 98 -15.89 12.45 12.76
CA ARG A 98 -15.00 12.75 13.87
C ARG A 98 -13.87 11.75 13.89
N ILE A 99 -12.64 12.22 14.08
CA ILE A 99 -11.43 11.42 14.07
C ILE A 99 -10.62 11.76 15.33
N HIS A 100 -10.70 10.90 16.34
CA HIS A 100 -10.10 11.18 17.64
C HIS A 100 -8.60 10.90 17.67
N VAL A 101 -8.16 9.83 17.01
CA VAL A 101 -6.77 9.36 17.01
C VAL A 101 -5.77 10.42 16.54
N VAL A 102 -6.20 11.33 15.66
CA VAL A 102 -5.38 12.45 15.15
C VAL A 102 -5.97 13.81 15.47
N LYS A 103 -6.87 13.90 16.47
CA LYS A 103 -7.51 15.14 16.95
C LYS A 103 -8.15 15.97 15.84
N SER A 104 -8.87 15.33 14.95
CA SER A 104 -9.36 15.96 13.71
C SER A 104 -10.87 15.80 13.52
N ILE A 105 -11.41 16.61 12.62
CA ILE A 105 -12.73 16.40 12.02
C ILE A 105 -12.62 16.43 10.51
N ALA A 106 -13.32 15.52 9.83
CA ALA A 106 -13.46 15.55 8.38
C ALA A 106 -14.75 16.33 8.03
N LEU A 107 -14.62 17.29 7.12
CA LEU A 107 -15.65 18.23 6.75
C LEU A 107 -15.82 18.33 5.23
N THR A 108 -17.05 18.56 4.78
CA THR A 108 -17.31 19.19 3.49
C THR A 108 -17.57 20.69 3.75
N ILE A 109 -16.69 21.58 3.28
CA ILE A 109 -16.73 23.01 3.58
C ILE A 109 -16.78 23.85 2.29
N PRO A 110 -17.53 24.97 2.26
CA PRO A 110 -17.46 25.91 1.15
C PRO A 110 -16.03 26.46 0.97
N VAL A 111 -15.51 26.44 -0.26
CA VAL A 111 -14.14 26.91 -0.56
C VAL A 111 -13.91 28.35 -0.03
N ARG A 112 -14.92 29.22 -0.13
CA ARG A 112 -14.88 30.60 0.40
C ARG A 112 -14.67 30.68 1.92
N ALA A 113 -14.91 29.61 2.66
CA ALA A 113 -14.77 29.56 4.12
C ALA A 113 -13.38 29.09 4.59
N LEU A 114 -12.52 28.57 3.69
CA LEU A 114 -11.18 28.11 4.03
C LEU A 114 -10.33 29.15 4.78
N PRO A 115 -10.28 30.44 4.41
CA PRO A 115 -9.50 31.44 5.14
C PRO A 115 -9.92 31.59 6.61
N ALA A 116 -11.16 31.27 6.97
CA ALA A 116 -11.60 31.30 8.37
C ALA A 116 -11.01 30.14 9.20
N LEU A 117 -10.76 28.97 8.57
CA LEU A 117 -10.02 27.88 9.24
C LEU A 117 -8.57 28.26 9.46
N GLU A 118 -7.93 28.95 8.54
CA GLU A 118 -6.55 29.43 8.72
C GLU A 118 -6.45 30.45 9.88
N ALA A 119 -7.46 31.29 10.02
CA ALA A 119 -7.54 32.30 11.09
C ALA A 119 -7.86 31.72 12.49
N ASP A 120 -8.43 30.51 12.57
CA ASP A 120 -8.76 29.87 13.85
C ASP A 120 -7.47 29.44 14.57
N PRO A 121 -7.18 29.98 15.80
CA PRO A 121 -5.93 29.68 16.52
C PRO A 121 -5.82 28.22 16.97
N GLU A 122 -6.92 27.47 17.07
CA GLU A 122 -6.91 26.06 17.47
C GLU A 122 -6.62 25.14 16.28
N VAL A 123 -6.79 25.58 15.04
CA VAL A 123 -6.46 24.81 13.85
C VAL A 123 -4.94 24.73 13.69
N VAL A 124 -4.43 23.51 13.61
CA VAL A 124 -3.01 23.20 13.39
C VAL A 124 -2.73 23.03 11.90
N SER A 125 -3.55 22.22 11.22
CA SER A 125 -3.42 21.96 9.79
C SER A 125 -4.77 21.68 9.13
N VAL A 126 -4.84 21.90 7.84
CA VAL A 126 -5.99 21.59 6.98
C VAL A 126 -5.46 20.84 5.76
N ASN A 127 -5.87 19.59 5.60
CA ASN A 127 -5.49 18.71 4.51
C ASN A 127 -6.73 18.36 3.69
N VAL A 128 -6.56 18.03 2.41
CA VAL A 128 -7.64 17.46 1.61
C VAL A 128 -7.97 16.05 2.14
N ASP A 129 -9.25 15.67 2.15
CA ASP A 129 -9.68 14.28 2.38
C ASP A 129 -9.60 13.53 1.05
N HIS A 130 -8.41 12.97 0.78
CA HIS A 130 -8.06 12.38 -0.50
C HIS A 130 -8.77 11.05 -0.75
N PRO A 131 -9.10 10.74 -2.01
CA PRO A 131 -9.55 9.40 -2.39
C PRO A 131 -8.42 8.37 -2.22
N MET A 132 -8.78 7.20 -1.72
CA MET A 132 -7.94 6.02 -1.59
C MET A 132 -8.43 4.97 -2.58
N LYS A 133 -7.51 4.20 -3.16
CA LYS A 133 -7.80 3.07 -4.03
C LYS A 133 -7.00 1.85 -3.57
N GLU A 134 -7.53 0.68 -3.88
CA GLU A 134 -6.76 -0.56 -3.87
C GLU A 134 -5.70 -0.55 -4.98
N LEU A 135 -4.78 -1.49 -4.86
CA LEU A 135 -3.64 -1.65 -5.76
C LEU A 135 -3.60 -3.13 -6.16
N ASP A 136 -4.11 -3.48 -7.34
CA ASP A 136 -4.35 -4.87 -7.75
C ASP A 136 -3.12 -5.61 -8.28
N ASP A 137 -3.13 -6.89 -8.09
CA ASP A 137 -2.70 -8.09 -8.87
C ASP A 137 -1.79 -9.17 -8.18
N THR A 138 -1.87 -10.44 -8.40
CA THR A 138 -1.69 -11.86 -7.95
C THR A 138 -0.43 -12.42 -7.21
N THR A 139 -0.40 -13.54 -6.35
CA THR A 139 0.68 -14.16 -5.52
C THR A 139 1.13 -15.58 -5.78
N ASP A 140 2.34 -15.95 -5.24
CA ASP A 140 2.81 -17.34 -5.05
C ASP A 140 3.58 -17.59 -3.72
N VAL A 141 3.76 -18.84 -3.32
CA VAL A 141 4.15 -19.37 -1.98
C VAL A 141 5.68 -19.46 -1.74
N ALA A 142 6.50 -18.62 -2.34
CA ALA A 142 7.98 -18.70 -2.18
C ALA A 142 8.53 -18.25 -0.80
N THR A 143 7.67 -18.02 0.20
CA THR A 143 8.07 -17.38 1.48
C THR A 143 8.58 -18.29 2.58
N GLY A 144 8.59 -19.62 2.38
CA GLY A 144 9.05 -20.59 3.40
C GLY A 144 8.07 -20.79 4.57
N VAL A 145 6.81 -20.43 4.43
CA VAL A 145 5.72 -20.57 5.41
C VAL A 145 5.53 -21.99 5.94
N PRO A 146 5.68 -23.08 5.15
CA PRO A 146 5.53 -24.44 5.67
C PRO A 146 6.43 -24.76 6.86
N THR A 147 7.58 -24.09 7.01
CA THR A 147 8.45 -24.26 8.18
C THR A 147 7.77 -23.80 9.47
N ALA A 148 7.03 -22.69 9.43
CA ALA A 148 6.29 -22.21 10.58
C ALA A 148 5.12 -23.14 10.94
N TRP A 149 4.39 -23.64 9.95
CA TRP A 149 3.30 -24.60 10.16
C TRP A 149 3.80 -25.92 10.79
N ASN A 150 4.94 -26.43 10.31
CA ASN A 150 5.59 -27.62 10.89
C ASN A 150 6.05 -27.39 12.33
N ALA A 151 6.35 -26.15 12.72
CA ALA A 151 6.65 -25.76 14.08
C ALA A 151 5.39 -25.52 14.94
N GLY A 152 4.18 -25.70 14.39
CA GLY A 152 2.90 -25.54 15.07
C GLY A 152 2.31 -24.11 15.03
N TYR A 153 2.92 -23.20 14.29
CA TYR A 153 2.44 -21.83 14.15
C TYR A 153 1.55 -21.69 12.90
N ASN A 154 0.28 -21.34 13.09
CA ASN A 154 -0.72 -21.15 12.03
C ASN A 154 -1.58 -19.90 12.23
N GLY A 155 -1.19 -19.01 13.16
CA GLY A 155 -1.89 -17.78 13.47
C GLY A 155 -3.03 -17.92 14.51
N LYS A 156 -3.23 -19.09 15.09
CA LYS A 156 -4.31 -19.33 16.05
C LYS A 156 -4.25 -18.36 17.24
N GLY A 157 -5.39 -17.71 17.51
CA GLY A 157 -5.54 -16.77 18.62
C GLY A 157 -5.09 -15.35 18.29
N ILE A 158 -4.50 -15.11 17.12
CA ILE A 158 -4.09 -13.77 16.66
C ILE A 158 -5.25 -13.14 15.88
N GLY A 159 -5.56 -11.88 16.21
CA GLY A 159 -6.47 -11.02 15.44
C GLY A 159 -5.73 -10.22 14.39
N VAL A 160 -6.29 -10.17 13.20
CA VAL A 160 -5.81 -9.38 12.05
C VAL A 160 -6.92 -8.43 11.61
N ALA A 161 -6.68 -7.13 11.65
CA ALA A 161 -7.60 -6.16 11.08
C ALA A 161 -7.28 -5.96 9.59
N VAL A 162 -8.29 -6.18 8.74
CA VAL A 162 -8.22 -5.95 7.29
C VAL A 162 -9.02 -4.69 7.00
N ILE A 163 -8.34 -3.62 6.60
CA ILE A 163 -8.95 -2.35 6.23
C ILE A 163 -8.94 -2.27 4.70
N ASP A 164 -10.09 -2.60 4.09
CA ASP A 164 -10.19 -2.85 2.65
C ASP A 164 -11.65 -2.65 2.16
N SER A 165 -12.05 -3.31 1.07
CA SER A 165 -13.39 -3.26 0.48
C SER A 165 -14.43 -4.11 1.22
N GLY A 166 -14.04 -4.85 2.24
CA GLY A 166 -14.87 -5.78 3.00
C GLY A 166 -14.36 -7.21 2.91
N ILE A 167 -15.02 -8.14 3.63
CA ILE A 167 -14.72 -9.58 3.58
C ILE A 167 -16.01 -10.38 3.45
N ASN A 168 -16.08 -11.29 2.49
CA ASN A 168 -17.14 -12.27 2.44
C ASN A 168 -16.92 -13.42 3.46
N GLY A 169 -17.28 -13.19 4.70
CA GLY A 169 -17.09 -14.14 5.79
C GLY A 169 -17.94 -15.43 5.70
N SER A 170 -18.79 -15.56 4.65
CA SER A 170 -19.58 -16.79 4.44
C SER A 170 -18.79 -17.89 3.73
N LEU A 171 -17.63 -17.58 3.15
CA LEU A 171 -16.81 -18.53 2.42
C LEU A 171 -16.21 -19.57 3.37
N PRO A 172 -16.31 -20.89 3.05
CA PRO A 172 -15.80 -21.97 3.91
C PRO A 172 -14.30 -21.86 4.23
N ASP A 173 -13.50 -21.30 3.35
CA ASP A 173 -12.07 -21.07 3.58
C ASP A 173 -11.78 -20.10 4.73
N LEU A 174 -12.72 -19.21 5.04
CA LEU A 174 -12.64 -18.29 6.16
C LEU A 174 -13.30 -18.83 7.44
N TRP A 175 -13.69 -20.10 7.45
CA TRP A 175 -14.25 -20.75 8.62
C TRP A 175 -13.18 -21.50 9.40
N ASN A 176 -13.48 -21.88 10.63
CA ASN A 176 -12.59 -22.72 11.43
C ASN A 176 -12.40 -24.10 10.79
N SER A 177 -11.39 -24.85 11.23
CA SER A 177 -11.04 -26.16 10.66
C SER A 177 -12.19 -27.20 10.71
N ASN A 178 -13.14 -27.03 11.62
CA ASN A 178 -14.29 -27.91 11.74
C ASN A 178 -15.51 -27.44 10.94
N GLN A 179 -15.39 -26.37 10.18
CA GLN A 179 -16.44 -25.76 9.36
C GLN A 179 -17.73 -25.44 10.17
N THR A 180 -17.60 -24.99 11.42
CA THR A 180 -18.73 -24.70 12.31
C THR A 180 -19.02 -23.23 12.48
N HIS A 181 -18.06 -22.34 12.31
CA HIS A 181 -18.23 -20.90 12.38
C HIS A 181 -17.13 -20.14 11.62
N SER A 182 -17.48 -18.94 11.16
CA SER A 182 -16.56 -18.03 10.48
C SER A 182 -15.49 -17.50 11.46
N ARG A 183 -14.26 -17.30 10.92
CA ARG A 183 -13.16 -16.61 11.61
C ARG A 183 -13.15 -15.10 11.33
N VAL A 184 -14.09 -14.59 10.53
CA VAL A 184 -14.41 -13.16 10.47
C VAL A 184 -15.26 -12.86 11.70
N VAL A 185 -14.59 -12.40 12.77
CA VAL A 185 -15.19 -12.27 14.12
C VAL A 185 -15.85 -10.91 14.37
N TYR A 186 -15.60 -9.95 13.50
CA TYR A 186 -16.18 -8.61 13.56
C TYR A 186 -16.26 -8.01 12.16
N HIS A 187 -17.28 -7.18 11.94
CA HIS A 187 -17.46 -6.38 10.72
C HIS A 187 -17.96 -4.98 11.05
N GLN A 188 -17.37 -3.97 10.37
CA GLN A 188 -17.89 -2.60 10.39
C GLN A 188 -17.63 -1.89 9.05
N ASP A 189 -18.67 -1.19 8.57
CA ASP A 189 -18.61 -0.39 7.34
C ASP A 189 -18.41 1.10 7.66
N PHE A 190 -17.39 1.71 7.09
CA PHE A 190 -17.04 3.13 7.21
C PHE A 190 -17.38 3.93 5.96
N THR A 191 -17.78 3.28 4.86
CA THR A 191 -18.05 3.95 3.58
C THR A 191 -19.36 4.73 3.59
N GLY A 192 -20.30 4.36 4.47
CA GLY A 192 -21.64 4.92 4.50
C GLY A 192 -22.51 4.51 3.31
N THR A 193 -21.99 3.66 2.43
CA THR A 193 -22.74 3.06 1.32
C THR A 193 -23.40 1.79 1.84
N ALA A 194 -24.57 1.95 2.48
CA ALA A 194 -25.29 0.84 3.05
C ALA A 194 -25.56 -0.23 2.00
N THR A 195 -24.90 -1.35 2.13
CA THR A 195 -25.34 -2.57 1.48
C THR A 195 -26.44 -3.15 2.37
N SER A 196 -27.67 -2.86 2.04
CA SER A 196 -28.82 -3.48 2.69
C SER A 196 -28.91 -4.96 2.32
N ASN A 197 -27.96 -5.75 2.73
CA ASN A 197 -28.11 -7.18 2.73
C ASN A 197 -28.57 -7.61 4.12
N SER A 198 -29.89 -7.68 4.28
CA SER A 198 -30.58 -8.19 5.46
C SER A 198 -30.23 -9.65 5.82
N SER A 199 -29.38 -10.31 5.04
CA SER A 199 -28.91 -11.68 5.28
C SER A 199 -27.49 -11.77 5.84
N GLY A 200 -26.75 -10.65 6.01
CA GLY A 200 -25.45 -10.65 6.70
C GLY A 200 -24.30 -11.38 6.03
N ALA A 201 -24.46 -11.84 4.80
CA ALA A 201 -23.53 -12.79 4.19
C ALA A 201 -22.52 -12.19 3.20
N GLN A 202 -22.72 -10.97 2.70
CA GLN A 202 -21.88 -10.42 1.64
C GLN A 202 -21.53 -8.96 1.90
N TYR A 203 -20.41 -8.74 2.59
CA TYR A 203 -19.93 -7.39 2.91
C TYR A 203 -18.90 -6.86 1.92
N ASP A 204 -18.37 -7.69 1.01
CA ASP A 204 -17.41 -7.30 -0.01
C ASP A 204 -18.07 -7.31 -1.40
N LEU A 205 -18.47 -6.13 -1.86
CA LEU A 205 -19.08 -5.95 -3.18
C LEU A 205 -18.04 -5.65 -4.28
N TYR A 206 -16.82 -5.36 -3.89
CA TYR A 206 -15.72 -5.12 -4.83
C TYR A 206 -14.95 -6.40 -5.12
N GLY A 207 -14.58 -7.16 -4.09
CA GLY A 207 -13.91 -8.47 -4.16
C GLY A 207 -12.46 -8.48 -3.70
N HIS A 208 -11.83 -7.31 -3.58
CA HIS A 208 -10.43 -7.20 -3.23
C HIS A 208 -10.14 -7.59 -1.77
N GLY A 209 -10.90 -7.10 -0.81
CA GLY A 209 -10.68 -7.41 0.61
C GLY A 209 -10.90 -8.89 0.96
N THR A 210 -11.81 -9.59 0.26
CA THR A 210 -11.99 -11.04 0.38
C THR A 210 -10.77 -11.80 -0.13
N HIS A 211 -10.21 -11.36 -1.26
CA HIS A 211 -8.98 -11.92 -1.83
C HIS A 211 -7.81 -11.75 -0.85
N VAL A 212 -7.59 -10.53 -0.34
CA VAL A 212 -6.61 -10.20 0.69
C VAL A 212 -6.77 -11.08 1.93
N ALA A 213 -8.00 -11.24 2.43
CA ALA A 213 -8.30 -12.08 3.59
C ALA A 213 -7.95 -13.57 3.34
N GLY A 214 -8.14 -14.05 2.11
CA GLY A 214 -7.76 -15.39 1.70
C GLY A 214 -6.23 -15.61 1.75
N ILE A 215 -5.43 -14.65 1.28
CA ILE A 215 -3.97 -14.69 1.37
C ILE A 215 -3.50 -14.70 2.83
N ILE A 216 -4.11 -13.89 3.69
CA ILE A 216 -3.75 -13.86 5.10
C ILE A 216 -4.10 -15.19 5.76
N GLY A 217 -5.34 -15.67 5.59
CA GLY A 217 -5.89 -16.68 6.47
C GLY A 217 -6.85 -17.68 5.85
N GLY A 218 -6.90 -17.86 4.54
CA GLY A 218 -7.66 -18.93 3.91
C GLY A 218 -7.20 -20.31 4.40
N ASN A 219 -8.13 -21.21 4.70
CA ASN A 219 -7.78 -22.56 5.17
C ASN A 219 -7.63 -23.58 4.03
N GLY A 220 -7.88 -23.18 2.78
CA GLY A 220 -7.78 -24.02 1.59
C GLY A 220 -8.88 -25.07 1.44
N TYR A 221 -9.97 -24.97 2.17
CA TYR A 221 -11.05 -25.96 2.16
C TYR A 221 -11.66 -26.15 0.75
N LEU A 222 -11.99 -25.06 0.07
CA LEU A 222 -12.58 -25.09 -1.28
C LEU A 222 -11.58 -25.59 -2.35
N SER A 223 -10.28 -25.41 -2.14
CA SER A 223 -9.24 -25.88 -3.08
C SER A 223 -8.71 -27.28 -2.78
N GLY A 224 -9.23 -27.96 -1.75
CA GLY A 224 -8.67 -29.24 -1.31
C GLY A 224 -7.23 -29.11 -0.79
N GLY A 225 -6.85 -27.92 -0.29
CA GLY A 225 -5.54 -27.64 0.30
C GLY A 225 -4.51 -27.06 -0.67
N ASN A 226 -4.90 -26.65 -1.89
CA ASN A 226 -3.97 -26.05 -2.86
C ASN A 226 -3.70 -24.56 -2.57
N TYR A 227 -4.73 -23.81 -2.19
CA TYR A 227 -4.63 -22.37 -1.94
C TYR A 227 -4.87 -22.08 -0.46
N ILE A 228 -3.80 -22.20 0.34
CA ILE A 228 -3.85 -21.98 1.79
C ILE A 228 -3.16 -20.65 2.11
N GLY A 229 -3.84 -19.76 2.82
CA GLY A 229 -3.28 -18.51 3.31
C GLY A 229 -2.14 -18.72 4.32
N VAL A 230 -1.31 -17.71 4.49
CA VAL A 230 -0.07 -17.76 5.28
C VAL A 230 -0.33 -18.14 6.75
N ALA A 231 -1.41 -17.66 7.34
CA ALA A 231 -1.79 -17.89 8.73
C ALA A 231 -3.25 -18.42 8.84
N PRO A 232 -3.51 -19.69 8.45
CA PRO A 232 -4.86 -20.19 8.18
C PRO A 232 -5.76 -20.35 9.42
N ALA A 233 -5.31 -19.95 10.60
CA ALA A 233 -6.10 -20.01 11.83
C ALA A 233 -6.26 -18.65 12.56
N VAL A 234 -5.90 -17.54 11.92
CA VAL A 234 -6.13 -16.19 12.47
C VAL A 234 -7.61 -15.85 12.57
N ASN A 235 -7.94 -14.94 13.47
CA ASN A 235 -9.23 -14.26 13.47
C ASN A 235 -9.13 -12.99 12.62
N LEU A 236 -10.13 -12.74 11.78
CA LEU A 236 -10.19 -11.59 10.89
C LEU A 236 -11.20 -10.57 11.44
N VAL A 237 -10.78 -9.32 11.48
CA VAL A 237 -11.61 -8.16 11.83
C VAL A 237 -11.77 -7.35 10.56
N ASP A 238 -12.96 -7.37 9.98
CA ASP A 238 -13.32 -6.71 8.74
C ASP A 238 -13.72 -5.26 9.00
N LEU A 239 -12.91 -4.33 8.50
CA LEU A 239 -13.12 -2.88 8.62
C LEU A 239 -13.22 -2.28 7.20
N ARG A 240 -14.42 -2.34 6.64
CA ARG A 240 -14.67 -1.91 5.26
C ARG A 240 -14.52 -0.39 5.14
N ALA A 241 -13.47 0.06 4.44
CA ALA A 241 -13.15 1.46 4.19
C ALA A 241 -13.25 1.85 2.70
N LEU A 242 -13.33 0.87 1.78
CA LEU A 242 -13.49 1.07 0.34
C LEU A 242 -14.89 0.61 -0.10
N ASP A 243 -15.47 1.31 -1.07
CA ASP A 243 -16.82 1.05 -1.60
C ASP A 243 -16.83 -0.07 -2.66
N LEU A 244 -17.95 -0.23 -3.36
CA LEU A 244 -18.13 -1.22 -4.43
C LEU A 244 -17.29 -0.94 -5.70
N ASN A 245 -16.59 0.18 -5.76
CA ASN A 245 -15.66 0.54 -6.83
C ASN A 245 -14.20 0.51 -6.35
N GLY A 246 -13.92 -0.05 -5.17
CA GLY A 246 -12.61 -0.05 -4.56
C GLY A 246 -12.12 1.33 -4.13
N VAL A 247 -13.01 2.29 -3.88
CA VAL A 247 -12.66 3.68 -3.56
C VAL A 247 -13.12 4.05 -2.16
N GLY A 248 -12.23 4.66 -1.39
CA GLY A 248 -12.50 5.26 -0.08
C GLY A 248 -11.93 6.66 0.01
N THR A 249 -11.77 7.16 1.23
CA THR A 249 -11.12 8.44 1.52
C THR A 249 -10.17 8.30 2.71
N ASP A 250 -9.24 9.24 2.89
CA ASP A 250 -8.36 9.28 4.07
C ASP A 250 -9.18 9.15 5.35
N SER A 251 -10.29 9.88 5.47
CA SER A 251 -11.13 9.88 6.67
C SER A 251 -11.81 8.53 6.94
N THR A 252 -12.17 7.76 5.89
CA THR A 252 -12.74 6.41 6.09
C THR A 252 -11.68 5.45 6.60
N VAL A 253 -10.47 5.51 6.03
CA VAL A 253 -9.34 4.66 6.44
C VAL A 253 -8.86 5.02 7.85
N ILE A 254 -8.71 6.30 8.18
CA ILE A 254 -8.31 6.76 9.51
C ILE A 254 -9.32 6.29 10.57
N ALA A 255 -10.62 6.38 10.29
CA ALA A 255 -11.64 5.89 11.22
C ALA A 255 -11.62 4.37 11.39
N ALA A 256 -11.29 3.62 10.34
CA ALA A 256 -11.10 2.17 10.43
C ALA A 256 -9.85 1.83 11.27
N ILE A 257 -8.74 2.58 11.14
CA ILE A 257 -7.55 2.44 12.00
C ILE A 257 -7.90 2.74 13.46
N GLU A 258 -8.63 3.83 13.72
CA GLU A 258 -9.10 4.17 15.07
C GLU A 258 -9.92 3.05 15.69
N GLN A 259 -10.82 2.44 14.91
CA GLN A 259 -11.63 1.30 15.36
C GLN A 259 -10.77 0.06 15.63
N ALA A 260 -9.75 -0.22 14.79
CA ALA A 260 -8.83 -1.33 15.04
C ALA A 260 -8.09 -1.17 16.37
N ILE A 261 -7.63 0.05 16.69
CA ILE A 261 -7.02 0.37 18.00
C ILE A 261 -8.03 0.14 19.13
N ALA A 262 -9.27 0.62 18.99
CA ALA A 262 -10.30 0.46 20.02
C ALA A 262 -10.66 -1.00 20.27
N LEU A 263 -10.61 -1.83 19.25
CA LEU A 263 -10.94 -3.26 19.30
C LEU A 263 -9.74 -4.17 19.62
N GLN A 264 -8.53 -3.63 19.76
CA GLN A 264 -7.28 -4.37 19.94
C GLN A 264 -7.40 -5.46 21.01
N ASN A 265 -7.82 -5.08 22.21
CA ASN A 265 -7.91 -6.01 23.33
C ASN A 265 -9.10 -6.98 23.20
N THR A 266 -10.19 -6.58 22.54
CA THR A 266 -11.39 -7.40 22.38
C THR A 266 -11.16 -8.59 21.45
N TYR A 267 -10.44 -8.35 20.35
CA TYR A 267 -10.20 -9.38 19.33
C TYR A 267 -8.72 -9.77 19.21
N ASN A 268 -7.88 -9.35 20.17
CA ASN A 268 -6.42 -9.58 20.16
C ASN A 268 -5.76 -9.17 18.84
N ILE A 269 -6.09 -7.95 18.36
CA ILE A 269 -5.55 -7.44 17.09
C ILE A 269 -4.06 -7.13 17.29
N GLN A 270 -3.22 -7.85 16.56
CA GLN A 270 -1.77 -7.71 16.59
C GLN A 270 -1.23 -7.03 15.33
N VAL A 271 -1.99 -7.05 14.24
CA VAL A 271 -1.57 -6.50 12.96
C VAL A 271 -2.74 -5.92 12.17
N ILE A 272 -2.48 -4.83 11.46
CA ILE A 272 -3.38 -4.19 10.49
C ILE A 272 -2.82 -4.41 9.10
N ASN A 273 -3.65 -4.85 8.15
CA ASN A 273 -3.39 -4.89 6.72
C ASN A 273 -3.96 -3.64 6.04
N LEU A 274 -3.12 -2.93 5.28
CA LEU A 274 -3.50 -1.81 4.42
C LEU A 274 -3.03 -2.08 2.99
N SER A 275 -3.83 -2.85 2.23
CA SER A 275 -3.60 -3.11 0.81
C SER A 275 -4.19 -1.99 -0.07
N LEU A 276 -3.89 -0.75 0.28
CA LEU A 276 -4.43 0.46 -0.33
C LEU A 276 -3.42 1.61 -0.26
N GLY A 277 -3.62 2.65 -1.07
CA GLY A 277 -2.75 3.81 -1.03
C GLY A 277 -3.22 4.97 -1.92
N ARG A 278 -2.54 6.09 -1.79
CA ARG A 278 -2.70 7.30 -2.61
C ARG A 278 -1.37 8.03 -2.80
N GLY A 279 -1.36 9.02 -3.69
CA GLY A 279 -0.20 9.91 -3.84
C GLY A 279 0.20 10.62 -2.54
N ILE A 280 1.48 10.95 -2.40
CA ILE A 280 2.01 11.72 -1.27
C ILE A 280 1.86 13.21 -1.60
N PHE A 281 1.21 13.97 -0.74
CA PHE A 281 0.95 15.41 -0.93
C PHE A 281 1.68 16.29 0.10
N VAL A 282 2.05 15.71 1.25
CA VAL A 282 2.76 16.39 2.34
C VAL A 282 3.77 15.42 2.96
N SER A 283 4.69 15.95 3.78
CA SER A 283 5.54 15.12 4.64
C SER A 283 4.71 14.19 5.52
N TYR A 284 5.18 12.97 5.76
CA TYR A 284 4.51 12.00 6.64
C TYR A 284 4.20 12.59 8.02
N THR A 285 5.06 13.49 8.51
CA THR A 285 4.87 14.14 9.81
C THR A 285 3.64 15.06 9.87
N GLN A 286 3.12 15.47 8.71
CA GLN A 286 1.99 16.38 8.56
C GLN A 286 0.77 15.71 7.92
N ASP A 287 0.92 14.48 7.47
CA ASP A 287 -0.15 13.70 6.84
C ASP A 287 -1.02 13.02 7.91
N PRO A 288 -2.32 13.34 7.99
CA PRO A 288 -3.21 12.73 8.98
C PRO A 288 -3.29 11.20 8.87
N LEU A 289 -3.17 10.66 7.66
CA LEU A 289 -3.20 9.20 7.45
C LEU A 289 -1.93 8.54 7.99
N CYS A 290 -0.75 9.14 7.76
CA CYS A 290 0.51 8.68 8.35
C CYS A 290 0.47 8.78 9.87
N GLN A 291 -0.03 9.88 10.42
CA GLN A 291 -0.19 10.02 11.87
C GLN A 291 -1.13 8.96 12.48
N ALA A 292 -2.16 8.52 11.75
CA ALA A 292 -3.06 7.47 12.19
C ALA A 292 -2.37 6.09 12.23
N VAL A 293 -1.58 5.74 11.22
CA VAL A 293 -0.81 4.49 11.23
C VAL A 293 0.28 4.50 12.30
N GLU A 294 0.93 5.66 12.55
CA GLU A 294 1.83 5.83 13.69
C GLU A 294 1.12 5.62 15.05
N ALA A 295 -0.12 6.11 15.19
CA ALA A 295 -0.89 5.92 16.42
C ALA A 295 -1.18 4.45 16.67
N ALA A 296 -1.52 3.66 15.65
CA ALA A 296 -1.69 2.21 15.76
C ALA A 296 -0.37 1.51 16.13
N TRP A 297 0.76 1.91 15.50
CA TRP A 297 2.09 1.41 15.83
C TRP A 297 2.47 1.67 17.30
N LYS A 298 2.25 2.89 17.75
CA LYS A 298 2.49 3.31 19.14
C LYS A 298 1.56 2.63 20.15
N ALA A 299 0.37 2.18 19.71
CA ALA A 299 -0.53 1.34 20.49
C ALA A 299 -0.09 -0.14 20.55
N GLY A 300 0.98 -0.52 19.86
CA GLY A 300 1.51 -1.89 19.86
C GLY A 300 0.95 -2.78 18.74
N ILE A 301 0.28 -2.21 17.74
CA ILE A 301 -0.23 -2.94 16.57
C ILE A 301 0.75 -2.79 15.41
N VAL A 302 1.20 -3.90 14.83
CA VAL A 302 2.01 -3.86 13.61
C VAL A 302 1.15 -3.37 12.45
N VAL A 303 1.63 -2.40 11.68
CA VAL A 303 0.92 -1.91 10.49
C VAL A 303 1.73 -2.27 9.24
N VAL A 304 1.11 -2.99 8.32
CA VAL A 304 1.72 -3.43 7.06
C VAL A 304 0.97 -2.80 5.90
N VAL A 305 1.71 -2.16 4.99
CA VAL A 305 1.16 -1.29 3.95
C VAL A 305 1.74 -1.64 2.59
N ALA A 306 0.93 -1.61 1.55
CA ALA A 306 1.36 -1.77 0.17
C ALA A 306 2.23 -0.59 -0.29
N ALA A 307 3.30 -0.87 -1.03
CA ALA A 307 4.21 0.17 -1.54
C ALA A 307 3.59 1.02 -2.65
N GLY A 308 2.64 0.47 -3.40
CA GLY A 308 2.04 1.06 -4.59
C GLY A 308 2.43 0.32 -5.88
N ASN A 309 1.65 0.53 -6.96
CA ASN A 309 1.83 -0.16 -8.23
C ASN A 309 2.23 0.79 -9.38
N TYR A 310 3.03 1.80 -9.06
CA TYR A 310 3.47 2.83 -10.00
C TYR A 310 4.92 2.65 -10.49
N GLY A 311 5.50 1.45 -10.31
CA GLY A 311 6.90 1.16 -10.68
C GLY A 311 7.22 1.29 -12.17
N ARG A 312 6.18 1.30 -13.04
CA ARG A 312 6.30 1.52 -14.49
C ARG A 312 6.20 2.98 -14.89
N VAL A 313 5.83 3.86 -13.97
CA VAL A 313 5.66 5.28 -14.27
C VAL A 313 7.02 5.92 -14.53
N GLY A 314 7.30 6.19 -15.79
CA GLY A 314 8.53 6.82 -16.23
C GLY A 314 8.42 8.34 -16.30
N ILE A 315 8.23 9.03 -15.18
CA ILE A 315 8.34 10.48 -15.16
C ILE A 315 9.82 10.83 -15.38
N ASN A 316 10.13 11.43 -16.52
CA ASN A 316 11.49 11.89 -16.87
C ASN A 316 12.59 10.82 -16.81
N GLY A 317 12.26 9.56 -17.12
CA GLY A 317 13.24 8.46 -17.09
C GLY A 317 13.52 7.93 -15.68
N SER A 318 12.65 8.21 -14.70
CA SER A 318 12.81 7.76 -13.30
C SER A 318 12.71 6.25 -13.11
N ASN A 319 12.28 5.48 -14.11
CA ASN A 319 12.09 4.03 -14.00
C ASN A 319 11.27 3.58 -12.78
N GLY A 320 10.27 4.38 -12.39
CA GLY A 320 9.38 4.11 -11.26
C GLY A 320 9.97 4.46 -9.88
N PHE A 321 11.13 5.11 -9.80
CA PHE A 321 11.63 5.64 -8.54
C PHE A 321 10.80 6.85 -8.07
N GLY A 322 10.65 7.00 -6.75
CA GLY A 322 9.85 8.07 -6.15
C GLY A 322 8.34 7.84 -6.21
N THR A 323 7.89 6.60 -6.37
CA THR A 323 6.47 6.27 -6.60
C THR A 323 5.80 5.58 -5.42
N ILE A 324 6.47 5.47 -4.27
CA ILE A 324 5.85 4.97 -3.02
C ILE A 324 4.60 5.79 -2.70
N THR A 325 3.55 5.11 -2.25
CA THR A 325 2.27 5.73 -1.89
C THR A 325 2.13 5.99 -0.38
N ALA A 326 1.27 6.93 0.01
CA ALA A 326 0.85 7.07 1.41
C ALA A 326 -0.24 6.03 1.74
N PRO A 327 -0.24 5.42 2.96
CA PRO A 327 0.66 5.70 4.08
C PRO A 327 1.95 4.86 4.10
N GLY A 328 2.29 4.15 3.01
CA GLY A 328 3.53 3.38 2.89
C GLY A 328 4.82 4.23 2.95
N ASN A 329 4.71 5.56 2.81
CA ASN A 329 5.82 6.50 2.99
C ASN A 329 6.22 6.73 4.45
N ASP A 330 5.41 6.30 5.41
CA ASP A 330 5.68 6.49 6.83
C ASP A 330 6.85 5.60 7.30
N PRO A 331 7.85 6.14 8.04
CA PRO A 331 9.02 5.37 8.47
C PRO A 331 8.72 4.30 9.52
N TYR A 332 7.62 4.40 10.27
CA TYR A 332 7.24 3.39 11.27
C TYR A 332 6.76 2.10 10.62
N VAL A 333 5.81 2.19 9.69
CA VAL A 333 5.11 1.03 9.12
C VAL A 333 6.02 0.11 8.31
N ILE A 334 5.59 -1.15 8.12
CA ILE A 334 6.24 -2.09 7.21
C ILE A 334 5.63 -1.89 5.82
N THR A 335 6.41 -1.35 4.89
CA THR A 335 5.99 -1.14 3.51
C THR A 335 6.46 -2.28 2.63
N VAL A 336 5.54 -2.91 1.90
CA VAL A 336 5.79 -4.14 1.16
C VAL A 336 5.77 -3.88 -0.34
N GLY A 337 6.88 -4.21 -1.02
CA GLY A 337 6.98 -4.28 -2.47
C GLY A 337 6.67 -5.68 -2.99
N ALA A 338 6.38 -5.80 -4.28
CA ALA A 338 5.98 -7.04 -4.91
C ALA A 338 7.11 -7.70 -5.71
N THR A 339 7.21 -9.04 -5.60
CA THR A 339 8.04 -9.87 -6.48
C THR A 339 7.18 -10.78 -7.36
N LYS A 340 7.83 -11.36 -8.39
CA LYS A 340 7.29 -12.35 -9.31
C LYS A 340 8.08 -13.64 -9.19
N SER A 341 7.38 -14.76 -8.99
CA SER A 341 7.99 -16.10 -8.79
C SER A 341 8.55 -16.73 -10.05
N ASN A 342 8.14 -16.24 -11.24
CA ASN A 342 8.49 -16.84 -12.54
C ASN A 342 8.14 -18.34 -12.62
N GLY A 343 7.07 -18.76 -11.95
CA GLY A 343 6.62 -20.16 -11.89
C GLY A 343 7.50 -21.09 -11.03
N SER A 344 8.35 -20.51 -10.18
CA SER A 344 9.26 -21.24 -9.29
C SER A 344 8.92 -21.02 -7.82
N THR A 345 9.05 -22.04 -7.00
CA THR A 345 8.94 -21.94 -5.54
C THR A 345 10.26 -21.56 -4.85
N SER A 346 11.34 -21.37 -5.63
CA SER A 346 12.65 -21.01 -5.10
C SER A 346 12.78 -19.50 -4.93
N GLN A 347 13.17 -19.04 -3.75
CA GLN A 347 13.48 -17.64 -3.46
C GLN A 347 14.52 -17.04 -4.42
N SER A 348 15.44 -17.86 -4.94
CA SER A 348 16.48 -17.40 -5.89
C SER A 348 15.94 -17.11 -7.30
N ALA A 349 14.73 -17.55 -7.62
CA ALA A 349 14.07 -17.30 -8.89
C ALA A 349 13.19 -16.04 -8.86
N GLU A 350 12.92 -15.50 -7.66
CA GLU A 350 12.11 -14.31 -7.49
C GLU A 350 12.75 -13.08 -8.14
N THR A 351 11.95 -12.34 -8.84
CA THR A 351 12.34 -11.07 -9.46
C THR A 351 11.40 -9.96 -8.98
N VAL A 352 11.84 -8.71 -9.02
CA VAL A 352 10.97 -7.57 -8.69
C VAL A 352 9.90 -7.44 -9.76
N ALA A 353 8.64 -7.41 -9.36
CA ALA A 353 7.54 -7.14 -10.28
C ALA A 353 7.67 -5.71 -10.84
N SER A 354 7.52 -5.55 -12.15
CA SER A 354 7.81 -4.28 -12.83
C SER A 354 6.92 -3.14 -12.35
N PHE A 355 5.70 -3.44 -11.92
CA PHE A 355 4.74 -2.48 -11.36
C PHE A 355 5.08 -2.02 -9.94
N SER A 356 5.85 -2.80 -9.16
CA SER A 356 6.15 -2.46 -7.76
C SER A 356 6.77 -1.07 -7.62
N SER A 357 6.13 -0.22 -6.83
CA SER A 357 6.61 1.14 -6.54
C SER A 357 7.95 1.12 -5.83
N LYS A 358 8.76 2.15 -6.09
CA LYS A 358 10.15 2.26 -5.63
C LYS A 358 10.37 3.57 -4.89
N GLY A 359 11.23 3.51 -3.86
CA GLY A 359 11.69 4.68 -3.13
C GLY A 359 12.71 5.53 -3.89
N PRO A 360 13.32 6.50 -3.21
CA PRO A 360 12.93 6.98 -1.88
C PRO A 360 11.56 7.68 -1.94
N THR A 361 10.93 7.90 -0.78
CA THR A 361 9.64 8.60 -0.73
C THR A 361 9.80 10.06 -1.13
N THR A 362 8.73 10.62 -1.69
CA THR A 362 8.64 12.04 -1.99
C THR A 362 8.72 12.86 -0.70
N TYR A 363 9.32 14.03 -0.73
CA TYR A 363 9.54 15.01 0.35
C TYR A 363 10.48 14.55 1.47
N ASP A 364 10.23 13.42 2.11
CA ASP A 364 10.98 12.98 3.29
C ASP A 364 12.16 12.06 2.95
N HIS A 365 12.21 11.60 1.71
CA HIS A 365 13.24 10.72 1.17
C HIS A 365 13.51 9.47 2.02
N VAL A 366 12.45 8.93 2.62
CA VAL A 366 12.51 7.69 3.38
C VAL A 366 12.78 6.53 2.43
N VAL A 367 13.65 5.64 2.87
CA VAL A 367 13.98 4.43 2.12
C VAL A 367 12.83 3.43 2.22
N LYS A 368 12.21 3.12 1.09
CA LYS A 368 11.10 2.19 0.93
C LYS A 368 11.23 1.44 -0.41
N PRO A 369 10.61 0.24 -0.56
CA PRO A 369 9.90 -0.53 0.46
C PRO A 369 10.83 -1.03 1.57
N ASP A 370 10.26 -1.54 2.68
CA ASP A 370 11.04 -2.15 3.75
C ASP A 370 11.40 -3.61 3.42
N ILE A 371 10.47 -4.32 2.80
CA ILE A 371 10.59 -5.75 2.48
C ILE A 371 9.80 -6.07 1.21
N MET A 372 10.20 -7.14 0.53
CA MET A 372 9.50 -7.69 -0.63
C MET A 372 8.75 -8.96 -0.25
N ALA A 373 7.62 -9.21 -0.92
CA ALA A 373 6.93 -10.49 -0.88
C ALA A 373 6.33 -10.80 -2.25
N PRO A 374 6.01 -12.08 -2.55
CA PRO A 374 5.34 -12.42 -3.80
C PRO A 374 4.04 -11.63 -3.96
N GLY A 375 3.84 -11.04 -5.11
CA GLY A 375 2.70 -10.19 -5.43
C GLY A 375 2.29 -10.23 -6.89
N ASN A 376 2.71 -11.21 -7.68
CA ASN A 376 2.34 -11.35 -9.08
C ASN A 376 1.70 -12.73 -9.33
N ASP A 377 0.55 -12.79 -9.99
CA ASP A 377 -0.25 -14.00 -10.26
C ASP A 377 -0.73 -14.75 -9.00
N ILE A 378 -1.35 -14.03 -8.00
CA ILE A 378 -1.85 -14.59 -6.74
C ILE A 378 -3.26 -15.17 -6.87
N VAL A 379 -3.38 -16.46 -6.70
CA VAL A 379 -4.68 -17.12 -6.57
C VAL A 379 -5.14 -17.08 -5.11
N SER A 380 -6.27 -16.45 -4.86
CA SER A 380 -6.92 -16.40 -3.55
C SER A 380 -8.44 -16.37 -3.70
N LEU A 381 -9.17 -16.17 -2.60
CA LEU A 381 -10.61 -16.27 -2.57
C LEU A 381 -11.30 -15.27 -3.50
N ALA A 382 -12.24 -15.75 -4.29
CA ALA A 382 -13.21 -14.95 -5.00
C ALA A 382 -14.35 -14.50 -4.07
N ALA A 383 -14.95 -13.34 -4.36
CA ALA A 383 -16.17 -12.87 -3.69
C ALA A 383 -17.35 -12.95 -4.69
N PRO A 384 -18.16 -14.01 -4.67
CA PRO A 384 -19.14 -14.27 -5.72
C PRO A 384 -20.06 -13.10 -6.02
N GLY A 385 -20.04 -12.64 -7.28
CA GLY A 385 -20.84 -11.52 -7.79
C GLY A 385 -20.26 -10.13 -7.49
N ALA A 386 -19.02 -10.05 -7.02
CA ALA A 386 -18.31 -8.79 -6.79
C ALA A 386 -17.94 -8.08 -8.11
N THR A 387 -17.59 -6.82 -8.01
CA THR A 387 -17.24 -5.97 -9.17
C THR A 387 -16.04 -6.50 -9.94
N LEU A 388 -14.98 -6.95 -9.25
CA LEU A 388 -13.78 -7.49 -9.91
C LEU A 388 -14.09 -8.73 -10.75
N GLU A 389 -14.86 -9.69 -10.24
CA GLU A 389 -15.25 -10.88 -11.00
C GLU A 389 -16.04 -10.54 -12.27
N ASN A 390 -16.91 -9.53 -12.20
CA ASN A 390 -17.68 -9.07 -13.35
C ASN A 390 -16.83 -8.33 -14.38
N LEU A 391 -15.78 -7.65 -13.95
CA LEU A 391 -14.86 -6.92 -14.83
C LEU A 391 -13.84 -7.87 -15.50
N PHE A 392 -13.35 -8.87 -14.75
CA PHE A 392 -12.27 -9.76 -15.17
C PHE A 392 -12.66 -11.24 -15.02
N PRO A 393 -13.72 -11.73 -15.72
CA PRO A 393 -14.18 -13.11 -15.57
C PRO A 393 -13.15 -14.16 -16.04
N GLY A 394 -12.10 -13.75 -16.76
CA GLY A 394 -11.01 -14.61 -17.19
C GLY A 394 -10.06 -15.00 -16.06
N GLU A 395 -10.06 -14.25 -14.96
CA GLU A 395 -9.19 -14.46 -13.79
C GLU A 395 -9.81 -15.40 -12.75
N LEU A 396 -11.03 -15.90 -12.99
CA LEU A 396 -11.68 -16.87 -12.11
C LEU A 396 -10.99 -18.24 -12.18
N VAL A 397 -10.72 -18.81 -11.02
CA VAL A 397 -10.04 -20.09 -10.85
C VAL A 397 -10.95 -21.08 -10.12
N ASN A 398 -11.04 -22.30 -10.64
CA ASN A 398 -11.89 -23.33 -10.06
C ASN A 398 -11.34 -23.86 -8.73
N GLY A 399 -12.24 -24.02 -7.76
CA GLY A 399 -12.03 -24.82 -6.57
C GLY A 399 -12.00 -26.34 -6.89
N SER A 400 -11.86 -27.15 -5.86
CA SER A 400 -11.81 -28.62 -5.97
C SER A 400 -13.15 -29.24 -6.40
N ASP A 401 -14.25 -28.52 -6.25
CA ASP A 401 -15.60 -28.92 -6.66
C ASP A 401 -15.97 -28.44 -8.08
N GLY A 402 -15.07 -27.70 -8.74
CA GLY A 402 -15.23 -27.15 -10.09
C GLY A 402 -15.98 -25.82 -10.15
N ASN A 403 -16.28 -25.21 -8.99
CA ASN A 403 -16.84 -23.86 -8.93
C ASN A 403 -15.73 -22.80 -8.99
N ASN A 404 -16.08 -21.60 -9.42
CA ASN A 404 -15.20 -20.43 -9.45
C ASN A 404 -15.06 -19.81 -8.04
N ASP A 405 -14.36 -20.50 -7.14
CA ASP A 405 -14.22 -20.11 -5.74
C ASP A 405 -12.99 -19.22 -5.50
N TYR A 406 -12.13 -19.13 -6.51
CA TYR A 406 -10.89 -18.38 -6.44
C TYR A 406 -10.79 -17.39 -7.59
N PHE A 407 -9.94 -16.44 -7.41
CA PHE A 407 -9.69 -15.35 -8.34
C PHE A 407 -8.20 -15.05 -8.38
N THR A 408 -7.69 -14.64 -9.53
CA THR A 408 -6.29 -14.30 -9.75
C THR A 408 -6.11 -12.79 -9.74
N LEU A 409 -5.20 -12.21 -8.90
CA LEU A 409 -4.88 -10.77 -8.84
C LEU A 409 -3.36 -10.52 -8.74
N SER A 410 -2.73 -9.36 -9.15
CA SER A 410 -1.33 -8.92 -9.03
C SER A 410 -1.18 -7.53 -8.41
N GLY A 411 -0.30 -7.32 -7.41
CA GLY A 411 -0.04 -6.02 -6.79
C GLY A 411 0.74 -6.11 -5.50
N THR A 412 1.23 -4.98 -5.10
CA THR A 412 1.76 -4.84 -3.75
C THR A 412 0.68 -5.09 -2.69
N SER A 413 -0.61 -5.00 -3.08
CA SER A 413 -1.77 -5.38 -2.27
C SER A 413 -1.82 -6.86 -1.92
N MET A 414 -1.26 -7.74 -2.76
CA MET A 414 -1.19 -9.18 -2.52
C MET A 414 0.10 -9.56 -1.79
N ALA A 415 1.18 -8.84 -2.03
CA ALA A 415 2.42 -8.99 -1.27
C ALA A 415 2.24 -8.61 0.22
N THR A 416 1.46 -7.57 0.50
CA THR A 416 1.19 -7.07 1.84
C THR A 416 0.54 -8.12 2.76
N PRO A 417 -0.56 -8.79 2.40
CA PRO A 417 -1.20 -9.81 3.24
C PRO A 417 -0.30 -11.03 3.50
N ALA A 418 0.63 -11.36 2.60
CA ALA A 418 1.62 -12.41 2.87
C ALA A 418 2.54 -12.03 4.04
N VAL A 419 2.98 -10.76 4.11
CA VAL A 419 3.75 -10.23 5.25
C VAL A 419 2.88 -10.14 6.51
N VAL A 420 1.61 -9.76 6.39
CA VAL A 420 0.65 -9.74 7.52
C VAL A 420 0.49 -11.14 8.13
N GLY A 421 0.34 -12.16 7.30
CA GLY A 421 0.29 -13.55 7.76
C GLY A 421 1.59 -13.97 8.48
N ALA A 422 2.75 -13.58 7.94
CA ALA A 422 4.04 -13.83 8.57
C ALA A 422 4.15 -13.13 9.95
N VAL A 423 3.68 -11.88 10.07
CA VAL A 423 3.58 -11.17 11.35
C VAL A 423 2.70 -11.95 12.32
N ALA A 424 1.55 -12.45 11.88
CA ALA A 424 0.63 -13.22 12.74
C ALA A 424 1.30 -14.52 13.26
N LEU A 425 2.08 -15.21 12.43
CA LEU A 425 2.84 -16.40 12.86
C LEU A 425 3.92 -16.05 13.89
N MET A 426 4.63 -14.94 13.70
CA MET A 426 5.63 -14.44 14.66
C MET A 426 5.00 -14.04 15.99
N MET A 427 3.85 -13.35 15.95
CA MET A 427 3.11 -12.95 17.16
C MET A 427 2.52 -14.16 17.89
N GLN A 428 2.13 -15.21 17.18
CA GLN A 428 1.77 -16.50 17.82
C GLN A 428 2.98 -17.15 18.49
N GLN A 429 4.16 -17.06 17.90
CA GLN A 429 5.39 -17.57 18.50
C GLN A 429 5.77 -16.79 19.77
N ASN A 430 5.64 -15.46 19.73
CA ASN A 430 5.94 -14.59 20.87
C ASN A 430 5.07 -13.34 20.82
N VAL A 431 3.98 -13.34 21.58
CA VAL A 431 3.00 -12.24 21.67
C VAL A 431 3.57 -10.95 22.29
N ASN A 432 4.73 -11.02 22.93
CA ASN A 432 5.37 -9.87 23.57
C ASN A 432 6.30 -9.09 22.63
N LEU A 433 6.41 -9.48 21.35
CA LEU A 433 7.17 -8.71 20.38
C LEU A 433 6.52 -7.34 20.15
N THR A 434 7.32 -6.29 20.23
CA THR A 434 6.86 -4.96 19.82
C THR A 434 6.82 -4.85 18.29
N PRO A 435 6.04 -3.91 17.71
CA PRO A 435 6.03 -3.68 16.27
C PRO A 435 7.43 -3.45 15.69
N ASP A 436 8.28 -2.68 16.38
CA ASP A 436 9.67 -2.45 15.99
C ASP A 436 10.50 -3.75 15.97
N GLN A 437 10.30 -4.63 16.95
CA GLN A 437 10.99 -5.93 17.01
C GLN A 437 10.54 -6.86 15.87
N VAL A 438 9.25 -6.83 15.53
CA VAL A 438 8.70 -7.58 14.38
C VAL A 438 9.30 -7.07 13.08
N LYS A 439 9.20 -5.75 12.81
CA LYS A 439 9.76 -5.11 11.62
C LYS A 439 11.24 -5.43 11.47
N ALA A 440 12.00 -5.17 12.51
CA ALA A 440 13.43 -5.40 12.51
C ALA A 440 13.79 -6.88 12.24
N ARG A 441 13.07 -7.84 12.84
CA ARG A 441 13.31 -9.28 12.61
C ARG A 441 13.00 -9.67 11.18
N LEU A 442 11.85 -9.28 10.63
CA LEU A 442 11.49 -9.55 9.23
C LEU A 442 12.56 -9.03 8.27
N MET A 443 12.97 -7.78 8.46
CA MET A 443 13.97 -7.15 7.61
C MET A 443 15.36 -7.78 7.78
N LYS A 444 15.78 -8.16 8.99
CA LYS A 444 17.06 -8.85 9.25
C LYS A 444 17.13 -10.22 8.56
N THR A 445 16.04 -10.97 8.62
CA THR A 445 15.99 -12.37 8.16
C THR A 445 15.55 -12.53 6.71
N ALA A 446 15.18 -11.44 6.03
CA ALA A 446 14.81 -11.46 4.63
C ALA A 446 15.91 -12.07 3.74
N TYR A 447 15.52 -12.77 2.68
CA TYR A 447 16.44 -13.29 1.68
C TYR A 447 17.05 -12.16 0.85
N LYS A 448 18.37 -12.15 0.68
CA LYS A 448 19.14 -10.99 0.20
C LYS A 448 19.66 -11.12 -1.24
N VAL A 449 19.48 -12.28 -1.87
CA VAL A 449 20.16 -12.54 -3.16
C VAL A 449 19.19 -12.29 -4.31
N PHE A 450 19.44 -11.22 -5.04
CA PHE A 450 18.71 -10.84 -6.26
C PHE A 450 19.69 -10.67 -7.42
N PRO A 451 19.23 -10.73 -8.70
CA PRO A 451 20.03 -10.30 -9.83
C PRO A 451 20.29 -8.78 -9.78
N THR A 452 21.24 -8.27 -10.55
CA THR A 452 21.52 -6.82 -10.62
C THR A 452 20.41 -6.02 -11.28
N SER A 453 19.74 -6.64 -12.23
CA SER A 453 18.61 -6.09 -12.96
C SER A 453 17.83 -7.19 -13.66
N THR A 454 16.59 -6.89 -13.99
CA THR A 454 15.76 -7.71 -14.88
C THR A 454 15.09 -6.82 -15.91
N VAL A 455 14.69 -7.43 -17.02
CA VAL A 455 13.88 -6.78 -18.05
C VAL A 455 12.56 -7.53 -18.15
N ALA A 456 11.47 -6.85 -17.83
CA ALA A 456 10.11 -7.37 -17.99
C ALA A 456 9.52 -6.80 -19.29
N TRP A 457 9.01 -7.69 -20.16
CA TRP A 457 8.17 -7.29 -21.29
C TRP A 457 6.73 -7.20 -20.83
N VAL A 458 6.08 -6.07 -21.08
CA VAL A 458 4.67 -5.85 -20.72
C VAL A 458 3.85 -5.81 -22.01
N PRO A 459 3.11 -6.90 -22.33
CA PRO A 459 2.50 -7.11 -23.66
C PRO A 459 1.48 -6.03 -24.06
N HIS A 460 0.61 -5.60 -23.14
CA HIS A 460 -0.42 -4.60 -23.44
C HIS A 460 0.17 -3.19 -23.66
N LEU A 461 1.33 -2.87 -23.03
CA LEU A 461 2.08 -1.64 -23.27
C LEU A 461 3.08 -1.76 -24.43
N GLN A 462 3.34 -2.99 -24.91
CA GLN A 462 4.38 -3.31 -25.91
C GLN A 462 5.73 -2.67 -25.59
N GLN A 463 6.13 -2.70 -24.33
CA GLN A 463 7.32 -2.04 -23.83
C GLN A 463 8.09 -2.93 -22.84
N ASN A 464 9.42 -2.82 -22.89
CA ASN A 464 10.31 -3.40 -21.89
C ASN A 464 10.50 -2.43 -20.72
N PHE A 465 10.39 -2.96 -19.51
CA PHE A 465 10.73 -2.26 -18.27
C PHE A 465 11.96 -2.89 -17.63
N THR A 466 13.00 -2.08 -17.44
CA THR A 466 14.20 -2.53 -16.75
C THR A 466 14.07 -2.22 -15.26
N GLY A 467 14.00 -3.27 -14.45
CA GLY A 467 14.07 -3.17 -13.00
C GLY A 467 15.53 -3.28 -12.53
N PHE A 468 15.99 -2.31 -11.75
CA PHE A 468 17.27 -2.38 -11.03
C PHE A 468 17.00 -2.80 -9.59
N TYR A 469 17.92 -3.63 -9.05
CA TYR A 469 17.76 -4.20 -7.72
C TYR A 469 18.70 -3.46 -6.78
N ASP A 470 18.16 -2.41 -6.19
CA ASP A 470 18.85 -1.57 -5.23
C ASP A 470 18.00 -1.40 -3.95
N LEU A 471 18.52 -0.62 -3.03
CA LEU A 471 17.89 -0.26 -1.78
C LEU A 471 16.45 0.24 -1.90
N PHE A 472 16.14 0.99 -2.96
CA PHE A 472 14.83 1.59 -3.17
C PHE A 472 13.86 0.66 -3.91
N SER A 473 14.37 -0.41 -4.50
CA SER A 473 13.57 -1.39 -5.24
C SER A 473 13.22 -2.62 -4.41
N VAL A 474 14.18 -3.10 -3.60
CA VAL A 474 14.03 -4.37 -2.85
C VAL A 474 14.04 -4.21 -1.34
N GLY A 475 14.33 -3.03 -0.82
CA GLY A 475 14.45 -2.81 0.60
C GLY A 475 15.43 -3.79 1.25
N SER A 476 15.00 -4.44 2.32
CA SER A 476 15.80 -5.45 3.01
C SER A 476 15.85 -6.82 2.33
N GLY A 477 15.05 -7.03 1.29
CA GLY A 477 14.98 -8.30 0.56
C GLY A 477 13.63 -8.99 0.61
N LEU A 478 13.58 -10.25 0.16
CA LEU A 478 12.36 -11.05 0.10
C LEU A 478 12.04 -11.66 1.46
N LEU A 479 10.77 -11.65 1.84
CA LEU A 479 10.24 -12.32 3.03
C LEU A 479 10.75 -13.77 3.11
N ASN A 480 11.33 -14.13 4.26
CA ASN A 480 11.79 -15.50 4.54
C ASN A 480 11.30 -15.95 5.91
N MET A 481 10.20 -16.66 5.92
CA MET A 481 9.54 -17.11 7.15
C MET A 481 10.37 -18.17 7.89
N GLN A 482 11.10 -19.00 7.16
CA GLN A 482 11.96 -20.02 7.78
C GLN A 482 13.01 -19.38 8.70
N THR A 483 13.70 -18.36 8.22
CA THR A 483 14.71 -17.65 9.00
C THR A 483 14.10 -16.73 10.05
N ALA A 484 12.92 -16.14 9.78
CA ALA A 484 12.24 -15.26 10.72
C ALA A 484 11.76 -16.01 11.99
N ILE A 485 11.20 -17.21 11.83
CA ILE A 485 10.79 -18.07 12.96
C ILE A 485 11.99 -18.64 13.71
N ALA A 486 13.07 -18.97 13.01
CA ALA A 486 14.29 -19.49 13.64
C ALA A 486 15.09 -18.40 14.39
N ASN A 487 14.88 -17.14 14.06
CA ASN A 487 15.62 -16.04 14.68
C ASN A 487 15.01 -15.65 16.05
N THR A 488 15.86 -15.59 17.06
CA THR A 488 15.48 -15.23 18.44
C THR A 488 16.00 -13.86 18.87
N ASP A 489 16.74 -13.17 17.99
CA ASP A 489 17.27 -11.83 18.30
C ASP A 489 16.15 -10.81 18.48
N LEU A 490 16.34 -9.89 19.39
CA LEU A 490 15.39 -8.83 19.70
C LEU A 490 16.04 -7.45 19.47
N ALA A 491 15.41 -6.64 18.67
CA ALA A 491 15.68 -5.21 18.64
C ALA A 491 15.28 -4.55 19.95
N PRO A 492 15.75 -3.33 20.25
CA PRO A 492 15.23 -2.57 21.38
C PRO A 492 13.71 -2.49 21.35
N ALA A 493 13.08 -2.60 22.51
CA ALA A 493 11.62 -2.53 22.63
C ALA A 493 11.06 -1.09 22.55
N THR A 494 11.94 -0.11 22.40
CA THR A 494 11.57 1.32 22.32
C THR A 494 10.84 1.59 21.03
N VAL A 495 9.73 2.31 21.09
CA VAL A 495 9.00 2.77 19.89
C VAL A 495 9.92 3.62 19.02
N GLY A 496 9.95 3.32 17.73
CA GLY A 496 10.85 3.96 16.78
C GLY A 496 12.26 3.37 16.71
N ALA A 497 12.52 2.22 17.38
CA ALA A 497 13.81 1.53 17.27
C ALA A 497 14.05 0.92 15.89
N ALA A 498 12.99 0.80 15.08
CA ALA A 498 13.03 0.20 13.74
C ALA A 498 12.47 1.14 12.65
N LEU A 499 12.68 2.44 12.77
CA LEU A 499 12.32 3.40 11.72
C LEU A 499 13.08 3.13 10.43
N SER A 500 12.40 3.22 9.30
CA SER A 500 13.08 3.22 8.01
C SER A 500 13.96 4.46 7.90
N PRO A 501 15.22 4.33 7.45
CA PRO A 501 16.13 5.46 7.32
C PRO A 501 15.68 6.37 6.17
N SER A 502 16.21 7.59 6.13
CA SER A 502 16.08 8.50 4.99
C SER A 502 17.40 8.65 4.26
N VAL A 503 17.36 9.32 3.10
CA VAL A 503 18.56 9.65 2.33
C VAL A 503 18.71 11.15 2.17
N VAL A 504 19.97 11.62 2.11
CA VAL A 504 20.32 13.00 1.81
C VAL A 504 21.28 13.04 0.64
N TYR A 505 20.98 13.90 -0.33
CA TYR A 505 21.86 14.19 -1.45
C TYR A 505 22.81 15.34 -1.15
N ASN A 506 24.08 15.14 -1.39
CA ASN A 506 25.10 16.20 -1.32
C ASN A 506 25.41 16.70 -2.73
N PRO A 507 24.92 17.89 -3.14
CA PRO A 507 25.14 18.40 -4.49
C PRO A 507 26.60 18.77 -4.79
N SER A 508 27.42 19.01 -3.76
CA SER A 508 28.84 19.36 -3.94
C SER A 508 29.69 18.15 -4.33
N THR A 509 29.29 16.95 -3.90
CA THR A 509 30.01 15.70 -4.16
C THR A 509 29.27 14.78 -5.13
N GLY A 510 27.99 15.05 -5.42
CA GLY A 510 27.13 14.18 -6.22
C GLY A 510 26.78 12.86 -5.52
N THR A 511 26.91 12.79 -4.18
CA THR A 511 26.72 11.54 -3.42
C THR A 511 25.40 11.54 -2.65
N VAL A 512 24.81 10.35 -2.50
CA VAL A 512 23.69 10.09 -1.62
C VAL A 512 24.20 9.38 -0.36
N SER A 513 23.79 9.87 0.80
CA SER A 513 24.13 9.28 2.11
C SER A 513 22.86 8.86 2.83
N LEU A 514 22.90 7.73 3.54
CA LEU A 514 21.83 7.34 4.45
C LEU A 514 21.90 8.16 5.73
N VAL A 515 20.72 8.53 6.24
CA VAL A 515 20.54 9.27 7.47
C VAL A 515 19.69 8.41 8.39
N GLU A 516 20.20 8.15 9.60
CA GLU A 516 19.46 7.44 10.63
C GLU A 516 18.33 8.31 11.20
N GLY A 517 17.34 7.68 11.84
CA GLY A 517 16.20 8.39 12.44
C GLY A 517 16.54 9.45 13.48
N ASN A 518 17.80 9.51 13.94
CA ASN A 518 18.33 10.56 14.83
C ASN A 518 18.96 11.75 14.07
N GLY A 519 18.91 11.75 12.72
CA GLY A 519 19.47 12.80 11.87
C GLY A 519 20.99 12.72 11.63
N SER A 520 21.68 11.70 12.15
CA SER A 520 23.11 11.52 11.90
C SER A 520 23.35 10.83 10.56
N VAL A 521 24.32 11.34 9.79
CA VAL A 521 24.79 10.68 8.56
C VAL A 521 25.54 9.42 8.97
N ALA A 522 25.09 8.26 8.47
CA ALA A 522 25.76 7.00 8.74
C ALA A 522 27.15 7.01 8.10
N ALA A 523 28.19 7.01 8.93
CA ALA A 523 29.58 7.02 8.50
C ALA A 523 29.99 5.63 7.99
N GLY A 524 29.76 5.37 6.70
CA GLY A 524 30.35 4.22 6.00
C GLY A 524 29.78 2.83 6.31
N SER A 525 28.89 2.72 7.27
CA SER A 525 28.13 1.51 7.53
C SER A 525 26.79 1.88 8.15
N VAL A 526 25.72 1.45 7.54
CA VAL A 526 24.38 1.64 8.09
C VAL A 526 24.15 0.58 9.12
N VAL A 527 23.97 1.02 10.34
CA VAL A 527 23.64 0.16 11.45
C VAL A 527 22.17 0.39 11.80
N TRP A 528 21.33 -0.55 11.43
CA TRP A 528 19.96 -0.58 11.89
C TRP A 528 19.92 -1.11 13.30
N GLY A 529 19.48 -0.23 14.23
CA GLY A 529 19.49 -0.58 15.62
C GLY A 529 20.88 -0.97 16.09
N ALA A 530 21.81 0.00 16.11
CA ALA A 530 23.14 -0.19 16.70
C ALA A 530 23.01 -0.51 18.17
N SER A 531 22.58 -1.69 18.47
CA SER A 531 22.71 -2.26 19.79
C SER A 531 23.49 -3.54 19.71
N VAL A 532 24.15 -3.85 20.77
CA VAL A 532 24.89 -5.09 20.98
C VAL A 532 24.00 -6.33 20.72
N VAL A 533 22.69 -6.19 20.82
CA VAL A 533 21.69 -7.25 20.55
C VAL A 533 21.65 -7.63 19.08
N TRP A 534 21.97 -6.70 18.20
CA TRP A 534 22.06 -6.94 16.76
C TRP A 534 23.49 -7.34 16.36
N GLY A 535 24.38 -7.53 17.34
CA GLY A 535 25.77 -7.77 17.10
C GLY A 535 26.39 -6.68 16.27
N ALA A 536 27.43 -6.04 16.78
CA ALA A 536 28.12 -4.94 16.13
C ALA A 536 28.05 -5.03 14.60
N SER A 537 27.48 -3.98 13.99
CA SER A 537 27.33 -3.87 12.53
C SER A 537 26.36 -4.86 11.87
N VAL A 538 25.10 -4.74 12.17
CA VAL A 538 24.07 -5.23 11.26
C VAL A 538 23.77 -4.14 10.28
N VAL A 539 24.05 -4.41 9.09
CA VAL A 539 23.82 -3.66 7.91
C VAL A 539 22.68 -4.30 7.17
N TRP A 540 21.83 -3.54 6.64
CA TRP A 540 20.75 -3.97 5.81
C TRP A 540 21.29 -4.46 4.48
N GLY A 541 21.08 -5.74 4.21
CA GLY A 541 21.11 -6.26 2.86
C GLY A 541 22.44 -6.51 2.19
N ALA A 542 23.52 -6.85 2.87
CA ALA A 542 24.71 -7.32 2.17
C ALA A 542 25.00 -8.79 2.38
N ASN A 543 25.37 -9.49 1.32
CA ASN A 543 26.21 -10.68 1.40
C ASN A 543 27.57 -10.24 1.91
N VAL A 544 27.91 -10.68 3.11
CA VAL A 544 29.17 -10.31 3.74
C VAL A 544 30.19 -11.42 3.58
N THR A 545 31.23 -11.09 2.88
CA THR A 545 32.55 -11.63 3.17
C THR A 545 33.32 -10.51 3.87
N GLY A 546 33.12 -10.37 5.19
CA GLY A 546 33.77 -9.32 5.97
C GLY A 546 32.84 -8.63 6.95
N SER A 547 33.35 -7.93 7.91
CA SER A 547 32.71 -7.44 9.12
C SER A 547 31.78 -6.22 8.99
N SER A 548 31.23 -5.92 7.84
CA SER A 548 30.27 -4.80 7.64
C SER A 548 29.16 -5.16 6.70
N VAL A 549 27.96 -4.89 7.09
CA VAL A 549 26.72 -5.20 6.40
C VAL A 549 26.11 -3.93 5.82
N VAL A 550 25.65 -3.88 4.62
CA VAL A 550 25.06 -2.72 3.93
C VAL A 550 23.60 -2.96 3.59
N TRP A 551 22.75 -1.97 3.74
CA TRP A 551 21.33 -2.00 3.45
C TRP A 551 21.07 -2.31 1.95
N GLY A 552 20.23 -3.28 1.66
CA GLY A 552 19.72 -3.52 0.31
C GLY A 552 20.68 -4.17 -0.69
N ALA A 553 21.90 -4.50 -0.34
CA ALA A 553 22.82 -5.11 -1.28
C ALA A 553 22.91 -6.62 -1.07
N ALA A 554 22.13 -7.36 -1.83
CA ALA A 554 22.42 -8.75 -2.13
C ALA A 554 23.58 -8.90 -3.13
N LEU A 555 24.18 -7.80 -3.52
CA LEU A 555 25.27 -7.75 -4.46
C LEU A 555 26.54 -7.41 -3.72
N PRO A 556 27.68 -8.00 -4.09
CA PRO A 556 28.95 -7.45 -3.69
C PRO A 556 29.01 -6.03 -4.29
N TRP A 557 28.75 -5.03 -3.46
CA TRP A 557 29.11 -3.67 -3.76
C TRP A 557 30.61 -3.64 -3.81
N ASN A 558 31.17 -3.89 -4.98
CA ASN A 558 32.53 -3.53 -5.21
C ASN A 558 32.55 -2.04 -5.54
N ASP A 559 33.67 -1.38 -5.28
CA ASP A 559 33.86 0.07 -5.48
C ASP A 559 33.49 0.55 -6.90
N ASN A 560 33.38 -0.37 -7.87
CA ASN A 560 32.97 -0.09 -9.24
C ASN A 560 31.45 0.06 -9.41
N LEU A 561 30.62 -0.46 -8.49
CA LEU A 561 29.17 -0.28 -8.51
C LEU A 561 28.73 1.02 -7.83
N LEU A 562 29.47 1.51 -6.84
CA LEU A 562 29.24 2.83 -6.23
C LEU A 562 29.41 3.98 -7.25
N GLY A 563 30.22 3.78 -8.29
CA GLY A 563 30.34 4.70 -9.42
C GLY A 563 29.22 4.59 -10.47
N ALA A 564 28.38 3.55 -10.41
CA ALA A 564 27.34 3.28 -11.40
C ALA A 564 25.95 3.79 -10.99
N PHE A 565 25.73 4.11 -9.73
CA PHE A 565 24.45 4.61 -9.20
C PHE A 565 24.64 6.02 -8.63
N SER A 566 24.49 7.01 -9.47
CA SER A 566 24.34 8.38 -9.00
C SER A 566 22.86 8.78 -9.03
N VAL A 567 22.31 9.06 -7.88
CA VAL A 567 21.02 9.75 -7.75
C VAL A 567 21.33 11.24 -7.87
N VAL A 568 20.84 11.88 -8.93
CA VAL A 568 21.07 13.31 -9.16
C VAL A 568 19.80 14.09 -8.78
N TRP A 569 19.93 14.98 -7.82
CA TRP A 569 18.89 15.88 -7.36
C TRP A 569 19.08 17.26 -8.00
N GLY A 570 18.07 17.76 -8.70
CA GLY A 570 17.99 19.19 -9.05
C GLY A 570 18.97 19.72 -10.10
N SER A 571 19.44 18.92 -11.06
CA SER A 571 20.28 19.42 -12.16
C SER A 571 19.56 19.35 -13.50
N SER A 572 19.52 20.46 -14.22
CA SER A 572 18.80 20.60 -15.49
C SER A 572 19.65 20.51 -16.75
N THR A 573 20.94 20.22 -16.70
CA THR A 573 21.77 20.16 -17.91
C THR A 573 22.87 19.13 -17.81
N GLY A 574 22.86 18.15 -18.73
CA GLY A 574 23.99 17.28 -18.98
C GLY A 574 23.62 15.99 -19.70
N THR A 575 24.11 15.81 -20.91
CA THR A 575 24.07 14.55 -21.64
C THR A 575 24.84 13.48 -20.89
N ALA A 576 24.10 12.57 -20.22
CA ALA A 576 24.71 11.40 -19.61
C ALA A 576 24.87 10.30 -20.66
N THR A 577 26.10 10.06 -21.10
CA THR A 577 26.48 8.85 -21.79
C THR A 577 26.93 7.83 -20.74
N GLN A 578 26.17 6.75 -20.60
CA GLN A 578 26.44 5.55 -19.81
C GLN A 578 26.60 5.75 -18.30
N ALA A 579 25.50 5.59 -17.62
CA ALA A 579 25.33 4.98 -16.30
C ALA A 579 23.88 5.19 -15.87
N THR A 580 23.32 4.28 -15.15
CA THR A 580 22.01 4.41 -14.55
C THR A 580 22.02 5.52 -13.51
N SER A 581 21.58 6.72 -13.91
CA SER A 581 21.41 7.85 -13.01
C SER A 581 19.93 8.13 -12.82
N VAL A 582 19.49 8.24 -11.59
CA VAL A 582 18.16 8.73 -11.24
C VAL A 582 18.25 10.24 -11.08
N VAL A 583 17.49 10.98 -11.90
CA VAL A 583 17.46 12.45 -11.87
C VAL A 583 16.19 12.91 -11.19
N TRP A 584 16.31 13.69 -10.13
CA TRP A 584 15.21 14.31 -9.41
C TRP A 584 15.15 15.81 -9.73
N GLY A 585 13.97 16.29 -10.13
CA GLY A 585 13.70 17.74 -10.21
C GLY A 585 13.92 18.40 -11.56
N ALA A 586 13.86 17.69 -12.69
CA ALA A 586 13.82 18.32 -14.01
C ALA A 586 12.40 18.38 -14.57
N ALA A 587 11.87 19.58 -14.74
CA ALA A 587 10.60 19.79 -15.41
C ALA A 587 10.78 19.66 -16.92
N VAL A 588 10.11 18.71 -17.55
CA VAL A 588 9.88 18.68 -19.00
C VAL A 588 8.42 18.32 -19.25
N SER A 589 7.74 19.16 -20.00
CA SER A 589 6.39 18.93 -20.46
C SER A 589 6.32 17.68 -21.34
N SER A 590 5.46 16.73 -21.01
CA SER A 590 5.01 15.73 -21.97
C SER A 590 3.53 15.45 -21.81
N THR A 591 2.91 15.42 -22.94
CA THR A 591 1.53 15.08 -23.21
C THR A 591 1.27 13.59 -22.98
N ASP A 592 0.14 13.34 -22.33
CA ASP A 592 -0.73 12.16 -22.43
C ASP A 592 -0.20 10.77 -22.11
N GLY A 593 -0.72 10.24 -21.02
CA GLY A 593 -0.86 8.82 -20.80
C GLY A 593 -2.07 8.56 -19.90
N ALA A 594 -3.19 8.23 -20.52
CA ALA A 594 -4.36 7.75 -19.79
C ALA A 594 -4.02 6.39 -19.18
N PHE A 595 -4.20 6.26 -17.87
CA PHE A 595 -4.14 4.98 -17.18
C PHE A 595 -5.41 4.20 -17.51
N SER A 596 -5.26 3.04 -18.10
CA SER A 596 -6.30 2.02 -18.16
C SER A 596 -5.89 0.91 -17.20
N ASP A 597 -6.71 0.69 -16.17
CA ASP A 597 -6.70 -0.55 -15.41
C ASP A 597 -7.01 -1.71 -16.35
N ALA A 598 -6.05 -2.53 -16.63
CA ALA A 598 -6.22 -3.81 -17.30
C ALA A 598 -5.13 -4.73 -16.78
N GLY A 599 -5.55 -5.88 -16.28
CA GLY A 599 -4.69 -6.95 -15.81
C GLY A 599 -3.54 -7.25 -16.78
N ASP A 600 -2.40 -7.52 -16.22
CA ASP A 600 -1.14 -7.54 -16.93
C ASP A 600 -0.58 -8.95 -16.98
N ASP A 601 -0.63 -9.57 -18.16
CA ASP A 601 0.21 -10.72 -18.46
C ASP A 601 1.67 -10.26 -18.63
N GLU A 602 2.49 -10.39 -17.61
CA GLU A 602 3.94 -10.35 -17.75
C GLU A 602 4.44 -11.73 -18.17
N GLN A 603 5.01 -11.84 -19.37
CA GLN A 603 5.78 -13.03 -19.82
C GLN A 603 7.26 -12.90 -19.46
#